data_da41f4612119521e1842ee745270980b
#
_entry.id   da41f4612119521e1842ee745270980b
#
_cell.length_a   1.000
_cell.length_b   1.000
_cell.length_c   1.000
_cell.angle_alpha   90.00
_cell.angle_beta   90.00
_cell.angle_gamma   90.00
#
_symmetry.space_group_name_H-M   'P 1'
#
loop_
_entity.id
_entity.type
_entity.pdbx_description
1 polymer ?
#
loop_
_entity_poly.entity_id
_entity_poly.type
_entity_poly.pdbx_seq_one_letter_code
_entity_poly.pdbx_strand_id
1 'polypeptide(L)'
;MTSTGEEDLARQEEELLAQAPVVIDERNEAGLDGLVGGLDALIINTGHDRLLPAVTELLRYTGHVSAEAFSDPSSSMYVLFCTGSASLLVQSRTRGWNPFEPFNNAPLAKKLPDTRLETLVFTTPDIMEYVAIQKERGITFLSDAPLRLRHGMFIQTIPSRFTGNSLGFVEWHSDQRSYLPDSGVSELPLLPKPSPRHLSNISVLDHAATRVRAQERNAAILEFLSLTNYHYDFAVYVKSLNSITSVARREPGDFAMVFTSGMVPDTGGGEPGPTEKFIRNYGTRVHHIAFRTEEIVNVVAALKDDGLSFLLGLVGSPEEGLRQIFTEPSPNTMLVTEYIQRYGSFDGFFTKSNVEKLTKATEKQ
;
A
#
# COMPACT_ATOMS: atom_id res chain seq x y z
N MET A 1 -28.38 8.91 -2.97
CA MET A 1 -28.04 9.63 -1.73
C MET A 1 -29.19 10.52 -1.36
N THR A 2 -29.50 10.66 -0.07
CA THR A 2 -30.43 11.68 0.43
C THR A 2 -29.72 13.04 0.44
N SER A 3 -30.44 14.17 0.41
CA SER A 3 -29.84 15.52 0.49
C SER A 3 -28.91 15.69 1.70
N THR A 4 -29.24 15.09 2.83
CA THR A 4 -28.42 15.04 4.05
C THR A 4 -27.07 14.34 3.85
N GLY A 5 -27.00 13.29 3.05
CA GLY A 5 -25.73 12.58 2.78
C GLY A 5 -24.78 13.35 1.85
N GLU A 6 -25.31 14.19 0.95
CA GLU A 6 -24.49 15.07 0.11
C GLU A 6 -23.93 16.25 0.91
N GLU A 7 -24.73 16.82 1.82
CA GLU A 7 -24.30 17.90 2.71
C GLU A 7 -23.21 17.42 3.68
N ASP A 8 -23.37 16.22 4.26
CA ASP A 8 -22.35 15.61 5.14
C ASP A 8 -21.03 15.34 4.42
N LEU A 9 -21.08 14.89 3.17
CA LEU A 9 -19.88 14.67 2.37
C LEU A 9 -19.15 15.96 2.03
N ALA A 10 -19.91 17.00 1.62
CA ALA A 10 -19.33 18.31 1.33
C ALA A 10 -18.65 18.90 2.57
N ARG A 11 -19.29 18.79 3.73
CA ARG A 11 -18.70 19.20 4.99
C ARG A 11 -17.42 18.42 5.33
N GLN A 12 -17.39 17.09 5.18
CA GLN A 12 -16.19 16.30 5.43
C GLN A 12 -15.03 16.68 4.51
N GLU A 13 -15.32 17.02 3.25
CA GLU A 13 -14.28 17.48 2.32
C GLU A 13 -13.75 18.86 2.69
N GLU A 14 -14.64 19.81 3.02
CA GLU A 14 -14.26 21.13 3.53
C GLU A 14 -13.40 21.02 4.80
N GLU A 15 -13.77 20.12 5.73
CA GLU A 15 -13.01 19.85 6.94
C GLU A 15 -11.60 19.30 6.62
N LEU A 16 -11.48 18.34 5.69
CA LEU A 16 -10.18 17.79 5.27
C LEU A 16 -9.30 18.88 4.63
N LEU A 17 -9.87 19.66 3.69
CA LEU A 17 -9.15 20.73 3.02
C LEU A 17 -8.70 21.84 3.99
N ALA A 18 -9.47 22.09 5.04
CA ALA A 18 -9.09 23.04 6.09
C ALA A 18 -8.03 22.48 7.04
N GLN A 19 -8.10 21.19 7.40
CA GLN A 19 -7.21 20.58 8.40
C GLN A 19 -5.88 20.10 7.80
N ALA A 20 -5.83 19.68 6.53
CA ALA A 20 -4.61 19.16 5.92
C ALA A 20 -3.45 20.18 5.94
N PRO A 21 -3.63 21.47 5.58
CA PRO A 21 -2.57 22.47 5.72
C PRO A 21 -2.12 22.65 7.18
N VAL A 22 -3.05 22.67 8.14
CA VAL A 22 -2.73 22.82 9.57
C VAL A 22 -1.82 21.67 10.05
N VAL A 23 -2.17 20.43 9.72
CA VAL A 23 -1.34 19.26 10.08
C VAL A 23 0.04 19.32 9.41
N ILE A 24 0.12 19.83 8.18
CA ILE A 24 1.40 20.05 7.49
C ILE A 24 2.24 21.11 8.20
N ASP A 25 1.64 22.23 8.59
CA ASP A 25 2.33 23.30 9.31
C ASP A 25 2.81 22.80 10.68
N GLU A 26 1.96 22.13 11.47
CA GLU A 26 2.31 21.55 12.77
C GLU A 26 3.47 20.54 12.68
N ARG A 27 3.50 19.66 11.65
CA ARG A 27 4.63 18.73 11.47
C ARG A 27 5.92 19.46 11.08
N ASN A 28 5.82 20.50 10.24
CA ASN A 28 6.97 21.29 9.81
C ASN A 28 7.54 22.12 10.96
N GLU A 29 6.68 22.73 11.77
CA GLU A 29 7.08 23.43 13.00
C GLU A 29 7.75 22.50 14.01
N ALA A 30 7.33 21.22 14.06
CA ALA A 30 7.98 20.19 14.87
C ALA A 30 9.36 19.73 14.32
N GLY A 31 9.78 20.20 13.14
CA GLY A 31 11.06 19.85 12.53
C GLY A 31 11.02 18.63 11.60
N LEU A 32 9.84 18.17 11.19
CA LEU A 32 9.72 16.98 10.31
C LEU A 32 9.83 17.30 8.81
N ASP A 33 9.95 18.57 8.45
CA ASP A 33 10.13 18.96 7.05
C ASP A 33 11.42 18.36 6.46
N GLY A 34 11.29 17.63 5.36
CA GLY A 34 12.41 16.93 4.72
C GLY A 34 12.90 15.66 5.43
N LEU A 35 12.38 15.31 6.62
CA LEU A 35 12.78 14.09 7.34
C LEU A 35 12.12 12.81 6.83
N VAL A 36 11.18 12.87 5.90
CA VAL A 36 10.59 11.66 5.30
C VAL A 36 10.66 11.74 3.79
N GLY A 37 11.36 10.79 3.21
CA GLY A 37 11.54 10.65 1.78
C GLY A 37 10.44 9.85 1.09
N GLY A 38 10.77 9.26 -0.05
CA GLY A 38 9.89 8.40 -0.82
C GLY A 38 9.71 7.00 -0.21
N LEU A 39 8.79 6.24 -0.78
CA LEU A 39 8.60 4.83 -0.41
C LEU A 39 9.87 4.03 -0.77
N ASP A 40 10.38 3.26 0.18
CA ASP A 40 11.55 2.38 0.02
C ASP A 40 11.15 0.90 -0.07
N ALA A 41 10.14 0.48 0.73
CA ALA A 41 9.67 -0.90 0.69
C ALA A 41 8.21 -1.06 1.16
N LEU A 42 7.64 -2.22 0.83
CA LEU A 42 6.41 -2.75 1.41
C LEU A 42 6.72 -4.05 2.16
N ILE A 43 6.23 -4.19 3.40
CA ILE A 43 6.32 -5.44 4.16
C ILE A 43 4.99 -6.16 4.09
N ILE A 44 5.00 -7.36 3.51
CA ILE A 44 3.85 -8.24 3.34
C ILE A 44 4.08 -9.46 4.22
N ASN A 45 3.23 -9.67 5.21
CA ASN A 45 3.24 -10.90 6.00
C ASN A 45 2.25 -11.91 5.46
N THR A 46 2.59 -13.19 5.51
CA THR A 46 1.71 -14.29 5.14
C THR A 46 1.96 -15.52 6.02
N GLY A 47 1.07 -16.50 5.94
CA GLY A 47 1.26 -17.77 6.66
C GLY A 47 2.53 -18.51 6.21
N HIS A 48 3.10 -19.31 7.10
CA HIS A 48 4.36 -20.02 6.84
C HIS A 48 4.28 -20.94 5.60
N ASP A 49 3.16 -21.59 5.40
CA ASP A 49 2.88 -22.44 4.24
C ASP A 49 2.73 -21.67 2.92
N ARG A 50 2.53 -20.35 3.00
CA ARG A 50 2.30 -19.45 1.87
C ARG A 50 3.49 -18.56 1.52
N LEU A 51 4.55 -18.53 2.35
CA LEU A 51 5.70 -17.66 2.14
C LEU A 51 6.34 -17.89 0.76
N LEU A 52 6.76 -19.12 0.46
CA LEU A 52 7.38 -19.41 -0.83
C LEU A 52 6.41 -19.28 -2.03
N PRO A 53 5.15 -19.73 -1.94
CA PRO A 53 4.13 -19.41 -2.95
C PRO A 53 3.96 -17.92 -3.20
N ALA A 54 3.89 -17.07 -2.16
CA ALA A 54 3.76 -15.61 -2.29
C ALA A 54 4.98 -14.98 -2.98
N VAL A 55 6.20 -15.37 -2.58
CA VAL A 55 7.44 -14.91 -3.21
C VAL A 55 7.48 -15.33 -4.68
N THR A 56 7.16 -16.60 -4.98
CA THR A 56 7.14 -17.12 -6.35
C THR A 56 6.12 -16.38 -7.23
N GLU A 57 4.94 -16.09 -6.68
CA GLU A 57 3.90 -15.32 -7.37
C GLU A 57 4.38 -13.90 -7.72
N LEU A 58 4.98 -13.18 -6.75
CA LEU A 58 5.49 -11.84 -7.00
C LEU A 58 6.66 -11.82 -7.99
N LEU A 59 7.57 -12.80 -7.92
CA LEU A 59 8.63 -12.97 -8.92
C LEU A 59 8.09 -13.25 -10.33
N ARG A 60 6.98 -13.96 -10.43
CA ARG A 60 6.36 -14.36 -11.69
C ARG A 60 5.56 -13.25 -12.35
N TYR A 61 5.00 -12.32 -11.55
CA TYR A 61 4.02 -11.35 -12.03
C TYR A 61 4.45 -9.89 -11.86
N THR A 62 5.69 -9.64 -11.41
CA THR A 62 6.26 -8.28 -11.30
C THR A 62 7.66 -8.20 -11.89
N GLY A 63 8.22 -6.99 -11.98
CA GLY A 63 9.62 -6.75 -12.39
C GLY A 63 10.67 -7.12 -11.34
N HIS A 64 10.27 -7.49 -10.10
CA HIS A 64 11.17 -7.74 -8.98
C HIS A 64 11.96 -9.04 -9.12
N VAL A 65 13.18 -9.06 -8.56
CA VAL A 65 14.06 -10.22 -8.44
C VAL A 65 14.34 -10.52 -6.97
N SER A 66 14.60 -11.78 -6.62
CA SER A 66 15.04 -12.13 -5.26
C SER A 66 16.45 -11.61 -5.00
N ALA A 67 16.60 -10.70 -4.04
CA ALA A 67 17.88 -10.05 -3.72
C ALA A 67 18.49 -10.57 -2.42
N GLU A 68 17.65 -10.77 -1.40
CA GLU A 68 18.07 -11.27 -0.09
C GLU A 68 17.02 -12.25 0.44
N ALA A 69 17.46 -13.19 1.26
CA ALA A 69 16.56 -14.08 2.00
C ALA A 69 17.24 -14.51 3.29
N PHE A 70 16.51 -14.43 4.39
CA PHE A 70 17.04 -14.77 5.71
C PHE A 70 15.96 -15.22 6.67
N SER A 71 16.36 -15.86 7.74
CA SER A 71 15.50 -16.26 8.85
C SER A 71 16.16 -16.03 10.20
N ASP A 72 15.34 -15.76 11.18
CA ASP A 72 15.66 -15.80 12.59
C ASP A 72 14.74 -16.82 13.31
N PRO A 73 14.85 -17.04 14.65
CA PRO A 73 13.99 -17.98 15.35
C PRO A 73 12.49 -17.64 15.33
N SER A 74 12.11 -16.42 14.95
CA SER A 74 10.73 -15.91 14.98
C SER A 74 10.13 -15.66 13.61
N SER A 75 10.95 -15.54 12.55
CA SER A 75 10.47 -15.18 11.22
C SER A 75 11.39 -15.66 10.09
N SER A 76 10.84 -15.68 8.89
CA SER A 76 11.59 -15.81 7.64
C SER A 76 11.18 -14.68 6.69
N MET A 77 12.12 -14.11 5.96
CA MET A 77 11.91 -12.98 5.06
C MET A 77 12.63 -13.17 3.73
N TYR A 78 11.96 -12.77 2.65
CA TYR A 78 12.51 -12.62 1.31
C TYR A 78 12.40 -11.16 0.89
N VAL A 79 13.52 -10.57 0.45
CA VAL A 79 13.58 -9.22 -0.10
C VAL A 79 13.58 -9.31 -1.61
N LEU A 80 12.57 -8.74 -2.24
CA LEU A 80 12.44 -8.68 -3.69
C LEU A 80 12.74 -7.26 -4.14
N PHE A 81 13.73 -7.12 -5.01
CA PHE A 81 14.25 -5.84 -5.49
C PHE A 81 13.87 -5.60 -6.95
N CYS A 82 13.58 -4.35 -7.28
CA CYS A 82 13.42 -3.87 -8.66
C CYS A 82 14.08 -2.49 -8.77
N THR A 83 14.94 -2.30 -9.74
CA THR A 83 15.66 -1.03 -9.92
C THR A 83 14.70 0.14 -10.08
N GLY A 84 14.87 1.18 -9.28
CA GLY A 84 14.04 2.38 -9.28
C GLY A 84 12.65 2.22 -8.63
N SER A 85 12.33 1.05 -8.09
CA SER A 85 11.09 0.76 -7.38
C SER A 85 11.31 0.53 -5.89
N ALA A 86 10.26 0.67 -5.11
CA ALA A 86 10.24 0.17 -3.74
C ALA A 86 10.42 -1.36 -3.72
N SER A 87 11.16 -1.88 -2.73
CA SER A 87 11.33 -3.31 -2.52
C SER A 87 10.07 -3.96 -1.96
N LEU A 88 9.87 -5.25 -2.24
CA LEU A 88 8.82 -6.03 -1.59
C LEU A 88 9.46 -7.00 -0.60
N LEU A 89 9.19 -6.81 0.69
CA LEU A 89 9.64 -7.67 1.78
C LEU A 89 8.50 -8.63 2.12
N VAL A 90 8.65 -9.90 1.75
CA VAL A 90 7.66 -10.93 2.03
C VAL A 90 8.14 -11.75 3.22
N GLN A 91 7.39 -11.71 4.30
CA GLN A 91 7.75 -12.38 5.54
C GLN A 91 6.70 -13.36 6.02
N SER A 92 7.11 -14.26 6.88
CA SER A 92 6.23 -15.11 7.67
C SER A 92 6.73 -15.15 9.11
N ARG A 93 5.86 -14.78 10.06
CA ARG A 93 6.11 -14.97 11.49
C ARG A 93 5.83 -16.41 11.88
N THR A 94 6.75 -17.02 12.62
CA THR A 94 6.60 -18.38 13.16
C THR A 94 6.34 -18.38 14.66
N ARG A 95 6.72 -17.32 15.35
CA ARG A 95 6.56 -17.16 16.80
C ARG A 95 6.41 -15.67 17.17
N GLY A 96 5.89 -15.45 18.38
CA GLY A 96 5.80 -14.12 18.96
C GLY A 96 4.43 -13.47 18.78
N TRP A 97 4.31 -12.27 19.30
CA TRP A 97 3.12 -11.44 19.22
C TRP A 97 2.96 -10.85 17.80
N ASN A 98 1.74 -10.90 17.28
CA ASN A 98 1.39 -10.26 16.02
C ASN A 98 0.61 -8.97 16.29
N PRO A 99 1.21 -7.79 16.13
CA PRO A 99 0.53 -6.50 16.39
C PRO A 99 -0.61 -6.21 15.40
N PHE A 100 -0.67 -6.93 14.27
CA PHE A 100 -1.69 -6.76 13.24
C PHE A 100 -2.88 -7.71 13.38
N GLU A 101 -2.83 -8.67 14.31
CA GLU A 101 -3.90 -9.64 14.54
C GLU A 101 -5.28 -8.98 14.74
N PRO A 102 -5.41 -7.89 15.55
CA PRO A 102 -6.70 -7.23 15.74
C PRO A 102 -7.36 -6.73 14.45
N PHE A 103 -6.57 -6.44 13.42
CA PHE A 103 -7.04 -5.94 12.12
C PHE A 103 -7.37 -7.06 11.13
N ASN A 104 -7.11 -8.32 11.46
CA ASN A 104 -7.39 -9.50 10.64
C ASN A 104 -8.63 -10.27 11.12
N ASN A 105 -9.49 -9.64 11.92
CA ASN A 105 -10.65 -10.27 12.55
C ASN A 105 -11.95 -10.26 11.71
N ALA A 106 -11.96 -9.63 10.55
CA ALA A 106 -13.12 -9.62 9.65
C ALA A 106 -13.38 -11.02 9.06
N PRO A 107 -14.64 -11.34 8.68
CA PRO A 107 -15.06 -12.71 8.35
C PRO A 107 -14.20 -13.46 7.33
N LEU A 108 -13.74 -12.79 6.28
CA LEU A 108 -12.87 -13.40 5.25
C LEU A 108 -11.38 -13.29 5.61
N ALA A 109 -10.96 -12.21 6.29
CA ALA A 109 -9.58 -12.06 6.75
C ALA A 109 -9.19 -13.16 7.77
N LYS A 110 -10.11 -13.60 8.61
CA LYS A 110 -9.90 -14.71 9.57
C LYS A 110 -9.49 -16.03 8.94
N LYS A 111 -9.75 -16.22 7.64
CA LYS A 111 -9.33 -17.42 6.92
C LYS A 111 -7.82 -17.47 6.69
N LEU A 112 -7.16 -16.30 6.71
CA LEU A 112 -5.71 -16.13 6.58
C LEU A 112 -5.26 -15.09 7.63
N PRO A 113 -5.25 -15.42 8.92
CA PRO A 113 -5.12 -14.47 10.03
C PRO A 113 -3.77 -13.75 10.05
N ASP A 114 -2.74 -14.38 9.48
CA ASP A 114 -1.39 -13.83 9.40
C ASP A 114 -1.09 -13.13 8.06
N THR A 115 -2.12 -12.98 7.19
CA THR A 115 -1.89 -12.48 5.83
C THR A 115 -2.35 -11.04 5.66
N ARG A 116 -1.38 -10.14 5.43
CA ARG A 116 -1.62 -8.71 5.26
C ARG A 116 -0.39 -8.01 4.66
N LEU A 117 -0.58 -6.98 3.84
CA LEU A 117 0.42 -5.92 3.72
C LEU A 117 0.39 -5.15 5.03
N GLU A 118 1.46 -5.19 5.80
CA GLU A 118 1.52 -4.67 7.16
C GLU A 118 2.09 -3.27 7.22
N THR A 119 3.20 -3.03 6.50
CA THR A 119 3.97 -1.80 6.67
C THR A 119 4.35 -1.19 5.32
N LEU A 120 4.18 0.11 5.22
CA LEU A 120 4.76 0.93 4.15
C LEU A 120 6.02 1.59 4.72
N VAL A 121 7.18 1.34 4.10
CA VAL A 121 8.48 1.82 4.58
C VAL A 121 8.94 2.99 3.75
N PHE A 122 9.25 4.10 4.41
CA PHE A 122 9.73 5.34 3.80
C PHE A 122 11.19 5.59 4.19
N THR A 123 11.95 6.24 3.32
CA THR A 123 13.30 6.67 3.66
C THR A 123 13.27 7.83 4.64
N THR A 124 14.30 7.91 5.50
CA THR A 124 14.58 9.09 6.33
C THR A 124 16.09 9.37 6.31
N PRO A 125 16.51 10.65 6.25
CA PRO A 125 17.93 10.99 6.33
C PRO A 125 18.49 10.88 7.76
N ASP A 126 17.65 10.96 8.80
CA ASP A 126 18.01 10.82 10.21
C ASP A 126 16.87 10.15 10.99
N ILE A 127 17.00 8.86 11.23
CA ILE A 127 15.98 8.06 11.92
C ILE A 127 15.92 8.40 13.41
N MET A 128 17.04 8.81 14.01
CA MET A 128 17.07 9.13 15.44
C MET A 128 16.38 10.45 15.70
N GLU A 129 16.60 11.46 14.86
CA GLU A 129 15.88 12.74 14.93
C GLU A 129 14.40 12.55 14.68
N TYR A 130 14.01 11.81 13.61
CA TYR A 130 12.62 11.48 13.33
C TYR A 130 11.91 10.83 14.53
N VAL A 131 12.53 9.81 15.13
CA VAL A 131 11.96 9.08 16.27
C VAL A 131 11.83 9.97 17.50
N ALA A 132 12.82 10.82 17.77
CA ALA A 132 12.77 11.76 18.90
C ALA A 132 11.58 12.72 18.77
N ILE A 133 11.45 13.39 17.62
CA ILE A 133 10.34 14.32 17.35
C ILE A 133 9.00 13.60 17.45
N GLN A 134 8.86 12.43 16.83
CA GLN A 134 7.58 11.72 16.83
C GLN A 134 7.18 11.19 18.21
N LYS A 135 8.15 10.78 19.04
CA LYS A 135 7.87 10.40 20.44
C LYS A 135 7.38 11.60 21.27
N GLU A 136 7.96 12.77 21.09
CA GLU A 136 7.49 14.01 21.74
C GLU A 136 6.05 14.36 21.30
N ARG A 137 5.69 14.07 20.05
CA ARG A 137 4.32 14.21 19.52
C ARG A 137 3.37 13.07 19.93
N GLY A 138 3.84 12.10 20.76
CA GLY A 138 3.03 11.01 21.30
C GLY A 138 2.89 9.80 20.37
N ILE A 139 3.67 9.72 19.29
CA ILE A 139 3.67 8.55 18.38
C ILE A 139 4.40 7.39 19.05
N THR A 140 3.78 6.22 19.00
CA THR A 140 4.31 4.97 19.54
C THR A 140 4.86 4.10 18.40
N PHE A 141 6.02 3.49 18.68
CA PHE A 141 6.68 2.55 17.76
C PHE A 141 6.58 1.11 18.30
N LEU A 142 6.73 0.12 17.42
CA LEU A 142 6.73 -1.30 17.79
C LEU A 142 7.96 -1.72 18.59
N SER A 143 9.02 -0.93 18.55
CA SER A 143 10.24 -1.14 19.33
C SER A 143 10.71 0.16 19.96
N ASP A 144 11.39 0.09 21.10
CA ASP A 144 11.90 1.28 21.80
C ASP A 144 13.01 2.00 21.05
N ALA A 145 13.77 1.26 20.24
CA ALA A 145 14.86 1.79 19.43
C ALA A 145 14.85 1.18 18.01
N PRO A 146 15.45 1.88 17.02
CA PRO A 146 15.59 1.33 15.68
C PRO A 146 16.42 0.03 15.65
N LEU A 147 15.95 -0.92 14.86
CA LEU A 147 16.67 -2.14 14.52
C LEU A 147 17.89 -1.79 13.65
N ARG A 148 19.06 -2.33 13.98
CA ARG A 148 20.25 -2.21 13.16
C ARG A 148 20.22 -3.18 11.99
N LEU A 149 20.38 -2.64 10.79
CA LEU A 149 20.57 -3.38 9.56
C LEU A 149 22.07 -3.35 9.19
N ARG A 150 22.50 -4.21 8.27
CA ARG A 150 23.93 -4.23 7.80
C ARG A 150 24.41 -2.85 7.34
N HIS A 151 23.54 -2.09 6.69
CA HIS A 151 23.88 -0.80 6.08
C HIS A 151 22.90 0.32 6.43
N GLY A 152 22.20 0.20 7.56
CA GLY A 152 21.22 1.20 7.94
C GLY A 152 20.53 0.91 9.27
N MET A 153 19.44 1.61 9.50
CA MET A 153 18.56 1.43 10.65
C MET A 153 17.12 1.44 10.20
N PHE A 154 16.26 0.69 10.91
CA PHE A 154 14.82 0.58 10.62
C PHE A 154 13.99 0.66 11.89
N ILE A 155 12.86 1.37 11.83
CA ILE A 155 11.83 1.39 12.86
C ILE A 155 10.44 1.46 12.22
N GLN A 156 9.40 1.04 12.93
CA GLN A 156 8.03 1.20 12.47
C GLN A 156 7.07 1.57 13.61
N THR A 157 6.04 2.33 13.28
CA THR A 157 4.97 2.68 14.21
C THR A 157 4.16 1.46 14.61
N ILE A 158 3.40 1.54 15.71
CA ILE A 158 2.27 0.62 15.92
C ILE A 158 1.28 0.75 14.75
N PRO A 159 0.48 -0.31 14.45
CA PRO A 159 -0.53 -0.22 13.40
C PRO A 159 -1.55 0.90 13.67
N SER A 160 -1.81 1.71 12.65
CA SER A 160 -2.86 2.73 12.68
C SER A 160 -4.22 2.09 12.95
N ARG A 161 -4.99 2.68 13.85
CA ARG A 161 -6.37 2.24 14.12
C ARG A 161 -7.31 2.40 12.94
N PHE A 162 -6.96 3.29 11.99
CA PHE A 162 -7.78 3.60 10.82
C PHE A 162 -7.52 2.68 9.64
N THR A 163 -6.25 2.40 9.37
CA THR A 163 -5.83 1.60 8.20
C THR A 163 -5.43 0.18 8.57
N GLY A 164 -5.04 -0.04 9.84
CA GLY A 164 -4.41 -1.26 10.31
C GLY A 164 -3.02 -1.50 9.70
N ASN A 165 -2.38 -0.47 9.14
CA ASN A 165 -1.03 -0.50 8.63
C ASN A 165 -0.09 0.26 9.55
N SER A 166 1.17 -0.17 9.64
CA SER A 166 2.27 0.60 10.20
C SER A 166 2.94 1.43 9.12
N LEU A 167 3.54 2.55 9.52
CA LEU A 167 4.54 3.25 8.72
C LEU A 167 5.91 2.90 9.25
N GLY A 168 6.77 2.39 8.36
CA GLY A 168 8.17 2.10 8.64
C GLY A 168 9.04 3.24 8.14
N PHE A 169 10.20 3.39 8.78
CA PHE A 169 11.20 4.37 8.40
C PHE A 169 12.56 3.70 8.36
N VAL A 170 13.32 3.96 7.29
CA VAL A 170 14.64 3.38 7.08
C VAL A 170 15.63 4.48 6.74
N GLU A 171 16.75 4.49 7.49
CA GLU A 171 17.93 5.28 7.19
C GLU A 171 18.99 4.38 6.59
N TRP A 172 19.51 4.73 5.41
CA TRP A 172 20.59 4.03 4.74
C TRP A 172 21.92 4.76 4.95
N HIS A 173 22.94 4.06 5.47
CA HIS A 173 24.26 4.62 5.72
C HIS A 173 25.19 4.52 4.50
N SER A 174 24.76 3.85 3.43
CA SER A 174 25.48 3.70 2.18
C SER A 174 24.54 3.42 1.02
N ASP A 175 25.06 3.47 -0.21
CA ASP A 175 24.31 3.10 -1.43
C ASP A 175 23.99 1.59 -1.50
N GLN A 176 24.69 0.77 -0.72
CA GLN A 176 24.41 -0.66 -0.57
C GLN A 176 23.26 -0.84 0.43
N ARG A 177 22.04 -0.90 -0.10
CA ARG A 177 20.86 -1.12 0.72
C ARG A 177 20.69 -2.60 1.02
N SER A 178 20.48 -2.95 2.29
CA SER A 178 20.26 -4.32 2.73
C SER A 178 19.33 -4.36 3.92
N TYR A 179 18.23 -5.07 3.78
CA TYR A 179 17.29 -5.28 4.87
C TYR A 179 17.71 -6.41 5.84
N LEU A 180 18.87 -7.04 5.61
CA LEU A 180 19.40 -7.98 6.58
C LEU A 180 19.75 -7.27 7.89
N PRO A 181 19.27 -7.78 9.04
CA PRO A 181 19.79 -7.38 10.34
C PRO A 181 21.31 -7.59 10.42
N ASP A 182 22.00 -6.78 11.22
CA ASP A 182 23.45 -6.85 11.39
C ASP A 182 23.91 -8.16 12.08
N SER A 183 22.99 -8.82 12.82
CA SER A 183 23.27 -10.06 13.54
C SER A 183 21.99 -10.89 13.78
N GLY A 184 22.14 -12.12 14.22
CA GLY A 184 21.06 -12.98 14.68
C GLY A 184 20.24 -13.67 13.59
N VAL A 185 20.68 -13.61 12.33
CA VAL A 185 19.97 -14.22 11.19
C VAL A 185 20.82 -15.25 10.46
N SER A 186 20.15 -16.21 9.84
CA SER A 186 20.72 -17.18 8.90
C SER A 186 20.24 -16.88 7.49
N GLU A 187 21.14 -16.85 6.51
CA GLU A 187 20.78 -16.64 5.11
C GLU A 187 20.03 -17.85 4.55
N LEU A 188 19.04 -17.59 3.72
CA LEU A 188 18.24 -18.59 3.02
C LEU A 188 18.59 -18.60 1.51
N PRO A 189 18.35 -19.70 0.79
CA PRO A 189 18.50 -19.74 -0.66
C PRO A 189 17.59 -18.73 -1.35
N LEU A 190 18.10 -17.99 -2.32
CA LEU A 190 17.32 -17.12 -3.17
C LEU A 190 16.46 -17.94 -4.14
N LEU A 191 15.26 -17.45 -4.45
CA LEU A 191 14.42 -18.07 -5.45
C LEU A 191 14.75 -17.55 -6.85
N PRO A 192 14.79 -18.43 -7.87
CA PRO A 192 15.04 -18.04 -9.24
C PRO A 192 13.87 -17.22 -9.80
N LYS A 193 14.17 -16.16 -10.55
CA LYS A 193 13.18 -15.41 -11.29
C LYS A 193 12.91 -16.06 -12.64
N PRO A 194 11.63 -16.28 -13.03
CA PRO A 194 11.28 -16.54 -14.42
C PRO A 194 11.76 -15.41 -15.34
N SER A 195 12.18 -15.71 -16.57
CA SER A 195 12.76 -14.72 -17.51
C SER A 195 11.88 -14.40 -18.73
N PRO A 196 10.53 -14.37 -18.66
CA PRO A 196 9.75 -13.94 -19.81
C PRO A 196 9.95 -12.44 -20.07
N ARG A 197 10.06 -12.08 -21.36
CA ARG A 197 10.38 -10.69 -21.77
C ARG A 197 9.39 -9.66 -21.26
N HIS A 198 8.10 -10.01 -21.14
CA HIS A 198 7.07 -9.07 -20.69
C HIS A 198 7.27 -8.56 -19.25
N LEU A 199 8.03 -9.28 -18.40
CA LEU A 199 8.28 -8.81 -17.03
C LEU A 199 9.20 -7.58 -16.97
N SER A 200 10.03 -7.33 -17.99
CA SER A 200 10.82 -6.11 -18.07
C SER A 200 9.97 -4.85 -18.31
N ASN A 201 8.74 -5.03 -18.80
CA ASN A 201 7.80 -3.94 -19.03
C ASN A 201 6.97 -3.61 -17.75
N ILE A 202 7.12 -4.38 -16.66
CA ILE A 202 6.50 -4.10 -15.36
C ILE A 202 7.58 -3.49 -14.48
N SER A 203 7.47 -2.21 -14.19
CA SER A 203 8.54 -1.43 -13.58
C SER A 203 8.20 -1.02 -12.14
N VAL A 204 8.21 0.26 -11.85
CA VAL A 204 8.12 0.81 -10.50
C VAL A 204 6.73 0.67 -9.88
N LEU A 205 6.69 0.57 -8.57
CA LEU A 205 5.46 0.68 -7.79
C LEU A 205 4.91 2.11 -7.92
N ASP A 206 3.70 2.23 -8.42
CA ASP A 206 3.05 3.51 -8.72
C ASP A 206 2.25 4.03 -7.51
N HIS A 207 1.44 3.16 -6.92
CA HIS A 207 0.64 3.48 -5.74
C HIS A 207 0.24 2.24 -4.95
N ALA A 208 -0.17 2.47 -3.70
CA ALA A 208 -0.90 1.50 -2.89
C ALA A 208 -2.24 2.11 -2.46
N ALA A 209 -3.31 1.33 -2.54
CA ALA A 209 -4.64 1.80 -2.14
C ALA A 209 -5.14 1.04 -0.91
N THR A 210 -5.35 1.78 0.17
CA THR A 210 -5.95 1.27 1.40
C THR A 210 -7.44 1.57 1.43
N ARG A 211 -8.22 0.63 2.00
CA ARG A 211 -9.65 0.83 2.24
C ARG A 211 -9.87 1.18 3.71
N VAL A 212 -10.55 2.31 3.93
CA VAL A 212 -10.86 2.86 5.25
C VAL A 212 -12.36 3.10 5.38
N ARG A 213 -12.88 3.08 6.60
CA ARG A 213 -14.30 3.37 6.85
C ARG A 213 -14.63 4.80 6.46
N ALA A 214 -15.84 5.03 5.94
CA ALA A 214 -16.29 6.34 5.50
C ALA A 214 -16.11 7.43 6.59
N GLN A 215 -16.47 7.13 7.83
CA GLN A 215 -16.35 8.07 8.95
C GLN A 215 -14.90 8.27 9.44
N GLU A 216 -13.96 7.44 9.02
CA GLU A 216 -12.56 7.48 9.45
C GLU A 216 -11.60 8.00 8.35
N ARG A 217 -12.11 8.28 7.14
CA ARG A 217 -11.31 8.69 5.98
C ARG A 217 -10.41 9.88 6.28
N ASN A 218 -10.99 10.99 6.75
CA ASN A 218 -10.24 12.21 7.01
C ASN A 218 -9.17 11.98 8.07
N ALA A 219 -9.50 11.29 9.15
CA ALA A 219 -8.53 10.97 10.20
C ALA A 219 -7.39 10.08 9.72
N ALA A 220 -7.67 9.09 8.85
CA ALA A 220 -6.64 8.24 8.23
C ALA A 220 -5.69 9.04 7.35
N ILE A 221 -6.23 9.97 6.54
CA ILE A 221 -5.42 10.84 5.68
C ILE A 221 -4.57 11.79 6.53
N LEU A 222 -5.16 12.48 7.50
CA LEU A 222 -4.45 13.44 8.36
C LEU A 222 -3.36 12.75 9.19
N GLU A 223 -3.60 11.53 9.72
CA GLU A 223 -2.57 10.73 10.38
C GLU A 223 -1.40 10.46 9.44
N PHE A 224 -1.66 10.02 8.21
CA PHE A 224 -0.61 9.76 7.23
C PHE A 224 0.19 11.03 6.88
N LEU A 225 -0.49 12.18 6.70
CA LEU A 225 0.17 13.46 6.46
C LEU A 225 1.03 13.91 7.65
N SER A 226 0.58 13.65 8.88
CA SER A 226 1.30 14.03 10.10
C SER A 226 2.58 13.22 10.35
N LEU A 227 2.66 12.01 9.76
CA LEU A 227 3.78 11.08 9.92
C LEU A 227 4.76 11.09 8.74
N THR A 228 4.39 11.74 7.62
CA THR A 228 5.19 11.72 6.39
C THR A 228 5.34 13.14 5.82
N ASN A 229 6.17 13.31 4.76
CA ASN A 229 6.23 14.56 4.01
C ASN A 229 5.27 14.59 2.79
N TYR A 230 4.24 13.74 2.79
CA TYR A 230 3.19 13.73 1.79
C TYR A 230 2.19 14.87 2.04
N HIS A 231 1.43 15.22 1.00
CA HIS A 231 0.31 16.15 1.07
C HIS A 231 -0.92 15.57 0.38
N TYR A 232 -2.10 16.03 0.78
CA TYR A 232 -3.34 15.69 0.12
C TYR A 232 -3.42 16.40 -1.23
N ASP A 233 -3.71 15.65 -2.29
CA ASP A 233 -3.70 16.16 -3.66
C ASP A 233 -5.13 16.40 -4.18
N PHE A 234 -5.93 15.32 -4.30
CA PHE A 234 -7.31 15.42 -4.77
C PHE A 234 -8.12 14.18 -4.40
N ALA A 235 -9.43 14.24 -4.67
CA ALA A 235 -10.32 13.08 -4.60
C ALA A 235 -11.17 12.90 -5.86
N VAL A 236 -11.52 11.64 -6.15
CA VAL A 236 -12.47 11.25 -7.19
C VAL A 236 -13.72 10.64 -6.52
N TYR A 237 -14.88 11.17 -6.88
CA TYR A 237 -16.18 10.77 -6.33
C TYR A 237 -16.96 9.92 -7.34
N VAL A 238 -17.41 8.75 -6.93
CA VAL A 238 -18.28 7.86 -7.71
C VAL A 238 -19.59 7.63 -6.93
N LYS A 239 -20.53 8.57 -7.09
CA LYS A 239 -21.79 8.58 -6.34
C LYS A 239 -22.62 7.30 -6.54
N SER A 240 -22.62 6.75 -7.76
CA SER A 240 -23.33 5.52 -8.13
C SER A 240 -22.88 4.30 -7.34
N LEU A 241 -21.64 4.30 -6.84
CA LEU A 241 -21.03 3.19 -6.10
C LEU A 241 -20.77 3.52 -4.62
N ASN A 242 -21.29 4.64 -4.13
CA ASN A 242 -20.97 5.11 -2.77
C ASN A 242 -19.46 5.05 -2.49
N SER A 243 -18.63 5.59 -3.39
CA SER A 243 -17.18 5.47 -3.31
C SER A 243 -16.49 6.81 -3.51
N ILE A 244 -15.44 7.05 -2.70
CA ILE A 244 -14.50 8.16 -2.85
C ILE A 244 -13.08 7.60 -2.83
N THR A 245 -12.25 8.10 -3.74
CA THR A 245 -10.83 7.76 -3.88
C THR A 245 -10.03 9.03 -3.67
N SER A 246 -9.31 9.11 -2.55
CA SER A 246 -8.47 10.24 -2.14
C SER A 246 -7.01 9.92 -2.37
N VAL A 247 -6.24 10.85 -2.91
CA VAL A 247 -4.83 10.68 -3.26
C VAL A 247 -3.95 11.57 -2.40
N ALA A 248 -2.90 11.00 -1.83
CA ALA A 248 -1.82 11.72 -1.17
C ALA A 248 -0.49 11.34 -1.84
N ARG A 249 0.34 12.34 -2.19
CA ARG A 249 1.66 12.16 -2.80
C ARG A 249 2.59 13.32 -2.43
N ARG A 250 3.88 13.16 -2.68
CA ARG A 250 4.87 14.23 -2.47
C ARG A 250 4.95 15.14 -3.69
N GLU A 251 5.14 14.53 -4.87
CA GLU A 251 5.26 15.21 -6.15
C GLU A 251 4.53 14.44 -7.25
N PRO A 252 4.13 15.08 -8.34
CA PRO A 252 3.65 14.38 -9.53
C PRO A 252 4.68 13.37 -10.02
N GLY A 253 4.28 12.09 -10.15
CA GLY A 253 5.16 11.02 -10.58
C GLY A 253 5.81 10.21 -9.46
N ASP A 254 5.78 10.68 -8.20
CA ASP A 254 6.16 9.89 -7.05
C ASP A 254 5.12 8.79 -6.74
N PHE A 255 5.52 7.83 -5.88
CA PHE A 255 4.57 6.90 -5.30
C PHE A 255 3.44 7.66 -4.60
N ALA A 256 2.21 7.22 -4.80
CA ALA A 256 1.04 7.77 -4.13
C ALA A 256 0.43 6.79 -3.12
N MET A 257 0.02 7.32 -1.98
CA MET A 257 -0.88 6.62 -1.06
C MET A 257 -2.32 7.00 -1.39
N VAL A 258 -3.12 5.98 -1.66
CA VAL A 258 -4.52 6.16 -2.05
C VAL A 258 -5.43 5.65 -0.93
N PHE A 259 -6.38 6.46 -0.51
CA PHE A 259 -7.39 6.13 0.49
C PHE A 259 -8.74 6.00 -0.18
N THR A 260 -9.33 4.80 -0.17
CA THR A 260 -10.67 4.56 -0.68
C THR A 260 -11.64 4.29 0.46
N SER A 261 -12.80 4.94 0.43
CA SER A 261 -13.85 4.77 1.42
C SER A 261 -15.24 4.79 0.78
N GLY A 262 -16.26 4.45 1.53
CA GLY A 262 -17.60 4.91 1.23
C GLY A 262 -17.69 6.43 1.33
N MET A 263 -18.64 7.03 0.64
CA MET A 263 -19.02 8.44 0.82
C MET A 263 -19.91 8.59 2.06
N VAL A 264 -20.70 7.57 2.34
CA VAL A 264 -21.50 7.44 3.56
C VAL A 264 -21.22 6.07 4.19
N PRO A 265 -21.28 5.98 5.54
CA PRO A 265 -21.06 4.73 6.25
C PRO A 265 -22.06 3.65 5.88
N ASP A 266 -21.65 2.39 5.94
CA ASP A 266 -22.54 1.23 5.94
C ASP A 266 -23.27 1.14 7.29
N THR A 267 -24.57 1.41 7.29
CA THR A 267 -25.42 1.33 8.48
C THR A 267 -26.16 -0.01 8.60
N GLY A 268 -25.89 -0.96 7.71
CA GLY A 268 -26.55 -2.27 7.70
C GLY A 268 -27.98 -2.28 7.15
N GLY A 269 -28.51 -1.14 6.71
CA GLY A 269 -29.89 -0.99 6.22
C GLY A 269 -30.09 -1.20 4.72
N GLY A 270 -29.04 -1.59 3.98
CA GLY A 270 -29.06 -1.78 2.52
C GLY A 270 -27.82 -2.49 2.00
N GLU A 271 -27.73 -2.61 0.68
CA GLU A 271 -26.50 -3.09 0.03
C GLU A 271 -25.42 -2.01 0.13
N PRO A 272 -24.27 -2.29 0.79
CA PRO A 272 -23.17 -1.35 0.88
C PRO A 272 -22.52 -1.18 -0.49
N GLY A 273 -21.91 -0.04 -0.74
CA GLY A 273 -21.01 0.11 -1.89
C GLY A 273 -19.82 -0.85 -1.82
N PRO A 274 -19.11 -1.05 -2.95
CA PRO A 274 -18.02 -2.05 -3.03
C PRO A 274 -16.94 -1.89 -1.95
N THR A 275 -16.59 -0.65 -1.60
CA THR A 275 -15.57 -0.37 -0.59
C THR A 275 -16.02 -0.76 0.81
N GLU A 276 -17.23 -0.37 1.21
CA GLU A 276 -17.78 -0.72 2.53
C GLU A 276 -18.04 -2.23 2.64
N LYS A 277 -18.47 -2.89 1.55
CA LYS A 277 -18.62 -4.35 1.48
C LYS A 277 -17.28 -5.06 1.71
N PHE A 278 -16.23 -4.59 1.05
CA PHE A 278 -14.89 -5.13 1.28
C PHE A 278 -14.46 -4.96 2.74
N ILE A 279 -14.67 -3.78 3.34
CA ILE A 279 -14.30 -3.53 4.75
C ILE A 279 -15.09 -4.46 5.69
N ARG A 280 -16.37 -4.68 5.42
CA ARG A 280 -17.19 -5.66 6.17
C ARG A 280 -16.57 -7.07 6.10
N ASN A 281 -16.06 -7.49 4.94
CA ASN A 281 -15.55 -8.82 4.68
C ASN A 281 -14.10 -9.01 5.16
N TYR A 282 -13.22 -8.01 4.92
CA TYR A 282 -11.76 -8.11 5.10
C TYR A 282 -11.18 -7.16 6.16
N GLY A 283 -11.97 -6.22 6.67
CA GLY A 283 -11.48 -5.13 7.52
C GLY A 283 -10.78 -4.02 6.72
N THR A 284 -10.37 -2.97 7.45
CA THR A 284 -9.53 -1.89 6.87
C THR A 284 -8.14 -2.44 6.55
N ARG A 285 -7.67 -2.26 5.32
CA ARG A 285 -6.37 -2.75 4.86
C ARG A 285 -6.02 -2.22 3.47
N VAL A 286 -4.77 -2.35 3.07
CA VAL A 286 -4.38 -2.19 1.67
C VAL A 286 -5.11 -3.24 0.83
N HIS A 287 -5.83 -2.77 -0.19
CA HIS A 287 -6.56 -3.59 -1.15
C HIS A 287 -5.68 -3.99 -2.32
N HIS A 288 -4.95 -3.03 -2.90
CA HIS A 288 -4.10 -3.28 -4.06
C HIS A 288 -2.80 -2.48 -4.02
N ILE A 289 -1.85 -3.00 -4.78
CA ILE A 289 -0.60 -2.34 -5.14
C ILE A 289 -0.52 -2.27 -6.67
N ALA A 290 -0.12 -1.12 -7.19
CA ALA A 290 -0.10 -0.85 -8.63
C ALA A 290 1.33 -0.72 -9.15
N PHE A 291 1.59 -1.31 -10.32
CA PHE A 291 2.88 -1.24 -11.01
C PHE A 291 2.74 -0.53 -12.34
N ARG A 292 3.63 0.42 -12.60
CA ARG A 292 3.77 1.01 -13.93
C ARG A 292 4.15 -0.05 -14.94
N THR A 293 3.43 -0.07 -16.03
CA THR A 293 3.52 -1.14 -17.02
C THR A 293 3.56 -0.54 -18.41
N GLU A 294 4.63 -0.81 -19.14
CA GLU A 294 4.72 -0.47 -20.55
C GLU A 294 4.08 -1.57 -21.40
N GLU A 295 3.58 -1.23 -22.59
CA GLU A 295 2.93 -2.22 -23.48
C GLU A 295 1.86 -3.06 -22.77
N ILE A 296 1.04 -2.45 -21.94
CA ILE A 296 0.10 -3.12 -21.01
C ILE A 296 -0.78 -4.18 -21.70
N VAL A 297 -1.16 -3.97 -22.97
CA VAL A 297 -1.96 -4.94 -23.74
C VAL A 297 -1.21 -6.27 -23.92
N ASN A 298 0.07 -6.17 -24.33
CA ASN A 298 0.93 -7.34 -24.54
C ASN A 298 1.28 -8.03 -23.22
N VAL A 299 1.58 -7.22 -22.19
CA VAL A 299 1.87 -7.73 -20.84
C VAL A 299 0.68 -8.48 -20.27
N VAL A 300 -0.53 -7.93 -20.34
CA VAL A 300 -1.75 -8.58 -19.83
C VAL A 300 -2.08 -9.86 -20.58
N ALA A 301 -1.88 -9.89 -21.90
CA ALA A 301 -2.04 -11.12 -22.70
C ALA A 301 -1.07 -12.21 -22.21
N ALA A 302 0.22 -11.88 -22.08
CA ALA A 302 1.24 -12.82 -21.61
C ALA A 302 1.00 -13.31 -20.18
N LEU A 303 0.56 -12.42 -19.27
CA LEU A 303 0.21 -12.80 -17.90
C LEU A 303 -1.01 -13.74 -17.85
N LYS A 304 -2.00 -13.54 -18.71
CA LYS A 304 -3.15 -14.48 -18.85
C LYS A 304 -2.70 -15.85 -19.35
N ASP A 305 -1.83 -15.87 -20.35
CA ASP A 305 -1.28 -17.13 -20.90
C ASP A 305 -0.46 -17.87 -19.83
N ASP A 306 0.17 -17.11 -18.89
CA ASP A 306 0.88 -17.66 -17.72
C ASP A 306 -0.07 -18.02 -16.54
N GLY A 307 -1.38 -17.90 -16.72
CA GLY A 307 -2.40 -18.35 -15.77
C GLY A 307 -2.87 -17.31 -14.76
N LEU A 308 -2.48 -16.02 -14.89
CA LEU A 308 -2.97 -14.97 -14.01
C LEU A 308 -4.41 -14.59 -14.38
N SER A 309 -5.29 -14.59 -13.36
CA SER A 309 -6.69 -14.20 -13.50
C SER A 309 -6.91 -12.72 -13.20
N PHE A 310 -7.89 -12.11 -13.89
CA PHE A 310 -8.21 -10.71 -13.77
C PHE A 310 -9.70 -10.51 -13.44
N LEU A 311 -10.02 -9.52 -12.61
CA LEU A 311 -11.40 -9.18 -12.21
C LEU A 311 -12.24 -8.66 -13.38
N LEU A 312 -11.59 -8.03 -14.37
CA LEU A 312 -12.23 -7.41 -15.52
C LEU A 312 -11.24 -7.35 -16.71
N GLY A 313 -11.69 -6.85 -17.86
CA GLY A 313 -10.81 -6.47 -18.97
C GLY A 313 -10.07 -5.17 -18.72
N LEU A 314 -9.13 -4.82 -19.61
CA LEU A 314 -8.47 -3.51 -19.61
C LEU A 314 -9.49 -2.35 -19.63
N VAL A 315 -9.34 -1.38 -18.75
CA VAL A 315 -10.13 -0.15 -18.73
C VAL A 315 -9.29 1.04 -19.13
N GLY A 316 -9.94 2.04 -19.73
CA GLY A 316 -9.27 3.23 -20.28
C GLY A 316 -8.69 3.03 -21.67
N SER A 317 -8.10 4.08 -22.20
CA SER A 317 -7.51 4.10 -23.54
C SER A 317 -6.33 5.08 -23.61
N PRO A 318 -5.49 5.02 -24.66
CA PRO A 318 -4.45 6.03 -24.89
C PRO A 318 -5.01 7.45 -25.00
N GLU A 319 -6.21 7.60 -25.59
CA GLU A 319 -6.90 8.89 -25.75
C GLU A 319 -7.37 9.46 -24.41
N GLU A 320 -7.77 8.58 -23.46
CA GLU A 320 -8.07 8.94 -22.08
C GLU A 320 -6.80 9.17 -21.24
N GLY A 321 -5.62 8.89 -21.78
CA GLY A 321 -4.32 9.07 -21.13
C GLY A 321 -3.93 7.95 -20.15
N LEU A 322 -4.78 6.94 -19.95
CA LEU A 322 -4.59 5.94 -18.92
C LEU A 322 -5.24 4.61 -19.25
N ARG A 323 -4.51 3.49 -19.08
CA ARG A 323 -5.04 2.12 -19.09
C ARG A 323 -4.70 1.39 -17.79
N GLN A 324 -5.66 0.63 -17.28
CA GLN A 324 -5.52 -0.09 -16.01
C GLN A 324 -6.23 -1.45 -16.06
N ILE A 325 -5.79 -2.36 -15.19
CA ILE A 325 -6.46 -3.65 -14.96
C ILE A 325 -6.14 -4.18 -13.56
N PHE A 326 -7.11 -4.80 -12.92
CA PHE A 326 -6.98 -5.50 -11.64
C PHE A 326 -6.93 -7.00 -11.82
N THR A 327 -5.98 -7.67 -11.15
CA THR A 327 -6.01 -9.13 -10.97
C THR A 327 -7.11 -9.53 -10.00
N GLU A 328 -7.44 -10.82 -9.98
CA GLU A 328 -8.10 -11.40 -8.81
C GLU A 328 -7.19 -11.28 -7.58
N PRO A 329 -7.76 -11.28 -6.35
CA PRO A 329 -6.95 -11.26 -5.14
C PRO A 329 -6.02 -12.47 -5.07
N SER A 330 -4.76 -12.23 -4.73
CA SER A 330 -3.80 -13.31 -4.49
C SER A 330 -4.27 -14.24 -3.38
N PRO A 331 -4.26 -15.57 -3.59
CA PRO A 331 -4.55 -16.52 -2.53
C PRO A 331 -3.46 -16.56 -1.45
N ASN A 332 -2.28 -15.98 -1.72
CA ASN A 332 -1.13 -16.01 -0.84
C ASN A 332 -0.96 -14.72 -0.02
N THR A 333 -1.34 -13.56 -0.58
CA THR A 333 -1.16 -12.24 0.05
C THR A 333 -2.47 -11.50 0.30
N MET A 334 -3.59 -11.94 -0.27
CA MET A 334 -4.88 -11.25 -0.33
C MET A 334 -4.84 -9.92 -1.09
N LEU A 335 -3.72 -9.53 -1.67
CA LEU A 335 -3.59 -8.30 -2.44
C LEU A 335 -4.10 -8.49 -3.87
N VAL A 336 -4.74 -7.47 -4.38
CA VAL A 336 -4.96 -7.28 -5.81
C VAL A 336 -3.70 -6.63 -6.38
N THR A 337 -3.21 -7.11 -7.51
CA THR A 337 -2.17 -6.41 -8.27
C THR A 337 -2.83 -5.60 -9.37
N GLU A 338 -2.47 -4.33 -9.46
CA GLU A 338 -2.86 -3.46 -10.56
C GLU A 338 -1.70 -3.29 -11.55
N TYR A 339 -2.01 -3.36 -12.84
CA TYR A 339 -1.10 -2.91 -13.90
C TYR A 339 -1.65 -1.64 -14.50
N ILE A 340 -0.81 -0.60 -14.59
CA ILE A 340 -1.20 0.74 -15.01
C ILE A 340 -0.23 1.29 -16.05
N GLN A 341 -0.75 1.76 -17.18
CA GLN A 341 0.00 2.49 -18.20
C GLN A 341 -0.58 3.88 -18.39
N ARG A 342 0.29 4.90 -18.26
CA ARG A 342 -0.03 6.29 -18.56
C ARG A 342 0.51 6.65 -19.94
N TYR A 343 -0.23 7.47 -20.69
CA TYR A 343 0.10 7.85 -22.06
C TYR A 343 0.30 9.35 -22.19
N GLY A 344 1.31 9.73 -22.98
CA GLY A 344 1.59 11.14 -23.29
C GLY A 344 1.86 11.99 -22.06
N SER A 345 1.31 13.20 -22.06
CA SER A 345 1.43 14.18 -20.97
C SER A 345 0.25 14.12 -19.99
N PHE A 346 -0.35 12.93 -19.78
CA PHE A 346 -1.42 12.79 -18.82
C PHE A 346 -0.92 13.14 -17.41
N ASP A 347 -1.35 14.30 -16.91
CA ASP A 347 -1.00 14.83 -15.60
C ASP A 347 -2.00 14.43 -14.51
N GLY A 348 -3.19 13.98 -14.89
CA GLY A 348 -4.18 13.39 -13.99
C GLY A 348 -3.71 12.04 -13.47
N PHE A 349 -3.89 11.81 -12.17
CA PHE A 349 -3.52 10.52 -11.56
C PHE A 349 -4.51 9.41 -11.94
N PHE A 350 -5.82 9.71 -11.92
CA PHE A 350 -6.92 8.82 -12.32
C PHE A 350 -7.94 9.54 -13.20
N THR A 351 -8.64 8.77 -14.04
CA THR A 351 -9.89 9.22 -14.68
C THR A 351 -11.10 8.70 -13.90
N LYS A 352 -12.17 9.51 -13.80
CA LYS A 352 -13.40 9.09 -13.12
C LYS A 352 -13.98 7.82 -13.74
N SER A 353 -13.95 7.68 -15.07
CA SER A 353 -14.42 6.49 -15.79
C SER A 353 -13.67 5.23 -15.36
N ASN A 354 -12.35 5.30 -15.22
CA ASN A 354 -11.54 4.15 -14.80
C ASN A 354 -11.80 3.79 -13.34
N VAL A 355 -11.81 4.78 -12.43
CA VAL A 355 -12.14 4.56 -11.01
C VAL A 355 -13.49 3.88 -10.86
N GLU A 356 -14.52 4.33 -11.60
CA GLU A 356 -15.86 3.74 -11.56
C GLU A 356 -15.86 2.27 -11.99
N LYS A 357 -15.25 1.95 -13.14
CA LYS A 357 -15.19 0.58 -13.67
C LYS A 357 -14.40 -0.37 -12.77
N LEU A 358 -13.24 0.10 -12.27
CA LEU A 358 -12.39 -0.69 -11.37
C LEU A 358 -13.07 -0.93 -10.01
N THR A 359 -13.67 0.12 -9.43
CA THR A 359 -14.43 0.01 -8.17
C THR A 359 -15.58 -0.97 -8.31
N LYS A 360 -16.36 -0.88 -9.41
CA LYS A 360 -17.45 -1.81 -9.68
C LYS A 360 -16.98 -3.26 -9.81
N ALA A 361 -15.84 -3.51 -10.43
CA ALA A 361 -15.28 -4.87 -10.57
C ALA A 361 -15.01 -5.54 -9.21
N THR A 362 -14.77 -4.75 -8.16
CA THR A 362 -14.53 -5.26 -6.80
C THR A 362 -15.81 -5.62 -6.02
N GLU A 363 -17.01 -5.45 -6.56
CA GLU A 363 -18.28 -5.86 -5.94
C GLU A 363 -18.35 -7.37 -5.62
N LYS A 364 -17.55 -8.17 -6.31
CA LYS A 364 -17.51 -9.63 -6.15
C LYS A 364 -16.64 -10.09 -4.97
N GLN A 365 -15.97 -9.17 -4.27
CA GLN A 365 -15.03 -9.46 -3.17
C GLN A 365 -15.68 -9.46 -1.79
#